data_edb38c2f4c55347f7dc228b9f4ce502a
#
_entry.id   edb38c2f4c55347f7dc228b9f4ce502a
#
_cell.length_a   1.000
_cell.length_b   1.000
_cell.length_c   1.000
_cell.angle_alpha   90.00
_cell.angle_beta   90.00
_cell.angle_gamma   90.00
#
_symmetry.space_group_name_H-M   'P 1'
#
loop_
_entity.id
_entity.type
_entity.pdbx_description
1 polymer ?
#
loop_
_entity_poly.entity_id
_entity_poly.type
_entity_poly.pdbx_seq_one_letter_code
_entity_poly.pdbx_strand_id
1 'polypeptide(L)'
;MIYLKINKPIKKGTLIGLDLASKSGYAIIKSSNKKVSLVSYGSININRHSNELLRLHNTATLLVRTINPFIISKNTLITIENCYLGKWNPRTYGFLSRLSGYIIPSIINAYRGILTINNFKLLYPSTSKKLVGLKGNANKQDSVNYVNNIINNKRLEFKLIHNNICDAVILALAGGFDKEVKKC
;
A
#
# COMPACT_ATOMS: atom_id res chain seq x y z
N MET A 1 -18.24 1.32 2.48
CA MET A 1 -17.46 0.11 2.77
C MET A 1 -17.67 -0.88 1.62
N ILE A 2 -16.58 -1.36 1.02
CA ILE A 2 -16.61 -2.23 -0.16
C ILE A 2 -16.06 -3.59 0.24
N TYR A 3 -16.86 -4.64 0.14
CA TYR A 3 -16.42 -6.00 0.46
C TYR A 3 -15.54 -6.57 -0.65
N LEU A 4 -14.48 -7.28 -0.25
CA LEU A 4 -13.55 -7.93 -1.15
C LEU A 4 -13.73 -9.46 -1.08
N LYS A 5 -13.74 -10.10 -2.25
CA LYS A 5 -13.77 -11.56 -2.38
C LYS A 5 -12.33 -12.08 -2.27
N ILE A 6 -11.94 -12.52 -1.10
CA ILE A 6 -10.59 -13.02 -0.83
C ILE A 6 -10.67 -14.48 -0.42
N ASN A 7 -10.01 -15.35 -1.20
CA ASN A 7 -10.03 -16.81 -1.00
C ASN A 7 -8.80 -17.33 -0.23
N LYS A 8 -7.91 -16.43 0.21
CA LYS A 8 -6.71 -16.79 0.98
C LYS A 8 -6.83 -16.33 2.42
N PRO A 9 -6.24 -17.03 3.39
CA PRO A 9 -6.11 -16.55 4.75
C PRO A 9 -5.39 -15.20 4.78
N ILE A 10 -5.94 -14.26 5.53
CA ILE A 10 -5.38 -12.91 5.66
C ILE A 10 -5.36 -12.50 7.13
N LYS A 11 -4.31 -11.81 7.55
CA LYS A 11 -4.17 -11.31 8.91
C LYS A 11 -5.34 -10.42 9.30
N LYS A 12 -5.83 -10.59 10.53
CA LYS A 12 -6.87 -9.72 11.12
C LYS A 12 -6.29 -8.38 11.49
N GLY A 13 -7.06 -7.32 11.29
CA GLY A 13 -6.68 -5.97 11.66
C GLY A 13 -6.86 -4.97 10.52
N THR A 14 -6.14 -3.87 10.62
CA THR A 14 -6.08 -2.85 9.57
C THR A 14 -4.85 -3.09 8.69
N LEU A 15 -5.07 -3.24 7.40
CA LEU A 15 -4.02 -3.41 6.40
C LEU A 15 -3.96 -2.14 5.55
N ILE A 16 -2.81 -1.50 5.50
CA ILE A 16 -2.60 -0.27 4.74
C ILE A 16 -1.56 -0.55 3.67
N GLY A 17 -1.87 -0.23 2.42
CA GLY A 17 -0.94 -0.28 1.30
C GLY A 17 -0.60 1.13 0.83
N LEU A 18 0.68 1.40 0.62
CA LEU A 18 1.20 2.65 0.12
C LEU A 18 2.07 2.39 -1.12
N ASP A 19 1.58 2.80 -2.28
CA ASP A 19 2.34 2.83 -3.53
C ASP A 19 2.95 4.22 -3.68
N LEU A 20 4.25 4.34 -3.36
CA LEU A 20 4.96 5.60 -3.36
C LEU A 20 5.47 5.95 -4.76
N ALA A 21 4.90 6.99 -5.34
CA ALA A 21 5.24 7.52 -6.65
C ALA A 21 5.07 9.05 -6.68
N SER A 22 5.28 9.70 -7.82
CA SER A 22 4.94 11.13 -8.00
C SER A 22 3.46 11.42 -7.75
N LYS A 23 2.61 10.44 -8.03
CA LYS A 23 1.22 10.36 -7.61
C LYS A 23 1.09 9.08 -6.79
N SER A 24 1.19 9.20 -5.47
CA SER A 24 1.15 8.06 -4.57
C SER A 24 -0.27 7.53 -4.41
N GLY A 25 -0.42 6.20 -4.45
CA GLY A 25 -1.66 5.52 -4.13
C GLY A 25 -1.70 5.09 -2.66
N TYR A 26 -2.89 5.10 -2.07
CA TYR A 26 -3.12 4.47 -0.77
C TYR A 26 -4.39 3.64 -0.77
N ALA A 27 -4.39 2.58 0.02
CA ALA A 27 -5.56 1.74 0.26
C ALA A 27 -5.57 1.25 1.71
N ILE A 28 -6.75 1.26 2.31
CA ILE A 28 -6.97 0.84 3.70
C ILE A 28 -8.03 -0.25 3.71
N ILE A 29 -7.63 -1.41 4.19
CA ILE A 29 -8.46 -2.61 4.25
C ILE A 29 -8.63 -3.01 5.72
N LYS A 30 -9.86 -3.26 6.14
CA LYS A 30 -10.17 -3.92 7.40
C LYS A 30 -10.43 -5.38 7.16
N SER A 31 -9.72 -6.24 7.90
CA SER A 31 -9.86 -7.68 7.85
C SER A 31 -10.30 -8.24 9.20
N SER A 32 -11.30 -9.10 9.17
CA SER A 32 -11.81 -9.87 10.31
C SER A 32 -11.97 -11.35 9.90
N ASN A 33 -12.37 -12.22 10.85
CA ASN A 33 -12.54 -13.66 10.59
C ASN A 33 -13.49 -14.00 9.44
N LYS A 34 -14.42 -13.10 9.13
CA LYS A 34 -15.52 -13.39 8.19
C LYS A 34 -15.57 -12.41 7.01
N LYS A 35 -14.88 -11.28 7.10
CA LYS A 35 -15.06 -10.21 6.10
C LYS A 35 -13.74 -9.45 5.89
N VAL A 36 -13.44 -9.21 4.62
CA VAL A 36 -12.38 -8.30 4.18
C VAL A 36 -13.05 -7.15 3.45
N SER A 37 -12.74 -5.93 3.81
CA SER A 37 -13.38 -4.75 3.23
C SER A 37 -12.40 -3.61 2.98
N LEU A 38 -12.48 -3.02 1.80
CA LEU A 38 -11.81 -1.78 1.45
C LEU A 38 -12.63 -0.62 2.05
N VAL A 39 -12.03 0.10 3.00
CA VAL A 39 -12.72 1.15 3.77
C VAL A 39 -12.34 2.55 3.32
N SER A 40 -11.12 2.72 2.80
CA SER A 40 -10.66 3.99 2.21
C SER A 40 -9.61 3.71 1.15
N TYR A 41 -9.56 4.55 0.13
CA TYR A 41 -8.58 4.48 -0.94
C TYR A 41 -8.52 5.82 -1.66
N GLY A 42 -7.40 6.08 -2.30
CA GLY A 42 -7.23 7.30 -3.09
C GLY A 42 -5.81 7.48 -3.57
N SER A 43 -5.57 8.66 -4.11
CA SER A 43 -4.24 9.08 -4.53
C SER A 43 -3.89 10.44 -3.96
N ILE A 44 -2.62 10.62 -3.66
CA ILE A 44 -2.02 11.83 -3.14
C ILE A 44 -1.04 12.34 -4.17
N ASN A 45 -1.30 13.54 -4.69
CA ASN A 45 -0.35 14.20 -5.57
C ASN A 45 0.76 14.82 -4.72
N ILE A 46 1.99 14.43 -5.00
CA ILE A 46 3.16 15.06 -4.39
C ILE A 46 3.39 16.37 -5.12
N ASN A 47 3.13 17.50 -4.46
CA ASN A 47 3.39 18.81 -5.03
C ASN A 47 4.86 18.89 -5.46
N ARG A 48 5.09 19.34 -6.70
CA ARG A 48 6.42 19.62 -7.22
C ARG A 48 6.96 20.88 -6.52
N HIS A 49 7.61 20.69 -5.38
CA HIS A 49 8.30 21.76 -4.69
C HIS A 49 9.76 21.78 -5.14
N SER A 50 10.34 22.97 -5.33
CA SER A 50 11.76 23.12 -5.68
C SER A 50 12.68 22.57 -4.58
N ASN A 51 12.28 22.74 -3.32
CA ASN A 51 12.99 22.17 -2.17
C ASN A 51 12.53 20.72 -1.92
N GLU A 52 13.45 19.78 -2.09
CA GLU A 52 13.19 18.35 -1.93
C GLU A 52 12.81 17.97 -0.49
N LEU A 53 13.47 18.55 0.53
CA LEU A 53 13.17 18.26 1.93
C LEU A 53 11.75 18.69 2.29
N LEU A 54 11.33 19.86 1.82
CA LEU A 54 9.96 20.34 2.03
C LEU A 54 8.94 19.44 1.32
N ARG A 55 9.30 18.94 0.13
CA ARG A 55 8.47 17.98 -0.62
C ARG A 55 8.31 16.66 0.14
N LEU A 56 9.40 16.12 0.70
CA LEU A 56 9.38 14.91 1.52
C LEU A 56 8.51 15.11 2.77
N HIS A 57 8.74 16.21 3.49
CA HIS A 57 7.98 16.55 4.69
C HIS A 57 6.48 16.70 4.42
N ASN A 58 6.10 17.47 3.42
CA ASN A 58 4.69 17.69 3.07
C ASN A 58 4.01 16.40 2.64
N THR A 59 4.70 15.55 1.87
CA THR A 59 4.17 14.24 1.45
C THR A 59 3.94 13.33 2.65
N ALA A 60 4.93 13.21 3.54
CA ALA A 60 4.80 12.39 4.75
C ALA A 60 3.68 12.90 5.66
N THR A 61 3.60 14.22 5.88
CA THR A 61 2.54 14.84 6.69
C THR A 61 1.16 14.54 6.11
N LEU A 62 0.99 14.66 4.78
CA LEU A 62 -0.28 14.38 4.13
C LEU A 62 -0.65 12.90 4.22
N LEU A 63 0.31 11.98 4.02
CA LEU A 63 0.09 10.55 4.19
C LEU A 63 -0.29 10.20 5.63
N VAL A 64 0.44 10.72 6.62
CA VAL A 64 0.12 10.52 8.05
C VAL A 64 -1.31 10.98 8.33
N ARG A 65 -1.68 12.19 7.90
CA ARG A 65 -3.06 12.71 8.09
C ARG A 65 -4.11 11.83 7.42
N THR A 66 -3.82 11.32 6.22
CA THR A 66 -4.75 10.48 5.46
C THR A 66 -5.01 9.14 6.14
N ILE A 67 -3.98 8.50 6.72
CA ILE A 67 -4.11 7.20 7.37
C ILE A 67 -4.54 7.30 8.84
N ASN A 68 -4.42 8.49 9.44
CA ASN A 68 -4.68 8.74 10.87
C ASN A 68 -6.02 8.16 11.37
N PRO A 69 -7.16 8.35 10.71
CA PRO A 69 -8.44 7.85 11.21
C PRO A 69 -8.54 6.32 11.29
N PHE A 70 -7.57 5.60 10.71
CA PHE A 70 -7.62 4.14 10.54
C PHE A 70 -6.60 3.40 11.42
N ILE A 71 -5.63 4.11 12.01
CA ILE A 71 -4.63 3.53 12.91
C ILE A 71 -5.17 3.59 14.35
N ILE A 72 -5.90 2.56 14.73
CA ILE A 72 -6.57 2.49 16.03
C ILE A 72 -6.02 1.39 16.95
N SER A 73 -5.11 0.54 16.46
CA SER A 73 -4.61 -0.60 17.24
C SER A 73 -3.25 -1.07 16.77
N LYS A 74 -2.57 -1.86 17.62
CA LYS A 74 -1.31 -2.57 17.30
C LYS A 74 -1.47 -3.59 16.16
N ASN A 75 -2.70 -4.01 15.84
CA ASN A 75 -3.00 -4.92 14.74
C ASN A 75 -3.09 -4.20 13.38
N THR A 76 -2.39 -3.09 13.25
CA THR A 76 -2.23 -2.38 11.98
C THR A 76 -0.95 -2.85 11.29
N LEU A 77 -1.04 -3.18 10.01
CA LEU A 77 0.11 -3.52 9.16
C LEU A 77 0.17 -2.55 7.99
N ILE A 78 1.30 -1.93 7.80
CA ILE A 78 1.54 -0.96 6.71
C ILE A 78 2.54 -1.57 5.74
N THR A 79 2.11 -1.74 4.50
CA THR A 79 2.94 -2.28 3.42
C THR A 79 3.27 -1.17 2.44
N ILE A 80 4.54 -0.95 2.23
CA ILE A 80 5.06 0.10 1.34
C ILE A 80 5.77 -0.58 0.17
N GLU A 81 5.60 -0.04 -1.04
CA GLU A 81 6.36 -0.51 -2.19
C GLU A 81 7.85 -0.23 -1.99
N ASN A 82 8.66 -1.29 -2.10
CA ASN A 82 10.11 -1.15 -2.06
C ASN A 82 10.64 -0.77 -3.43
N CYS A 83 11.36 0.34 -3.48
CA CYS A 83 12.01 0.81 -4.69
C CYS A 83 13.24 -0.05 -5.02
N TYR A 84 13.50 -0.31 -6.29
CA TYR A 84 14.74 -0.92 -6.75
C TYR A 84 15.29 -0.16 -7.96
N LEU A 85 16.60 -0.20 -8.12
CA LEU A 85 17.31 0.62 -9.11
C LEU A 85 17.08 0.19 -10.58
N GLY A 86 16.38 -0.85 -10.89
CA GLY A 86 16.14 -1.43 -12.20
C GLY A 86 16.22 -0.46 -13.39
N LYS A 87 15.10 -0.28 -14.10
CA LYS A 87 14.98 0.63 -15.27
C LYS A 87 14.69 2.10 -14.92
N TRP A 88 14.75 2.48 -13.63
CA TRP A 88 14.37 3.81 -13.19
C TRP A 88 15.48 4.82 -13.35
N ASN A 89 15.08 6.07 -13.63
CA ASN A 89 15.99 7.21 -13.55
C ASN A 89 16.56 7.31 -12.12
N PRO A 90 17.90 7.39 -11.93
CA PRO A 90 18.54 7.45 -10.62
C PRO A 90 17.97 8.54 -9.69
N ARG A 91 17.55 9.68 -10.24
CA ARG A 91 16.92 10.77 -9.46
C ARG A 91 15.58 10.33 -8.87
N THR A 92 14.75 9.64 -9.65
CA THR A 92 13.46 9.13 -9.18
C THR A 92 13.66 8.07 -8.10
N TYR A 93 14.57 7.13 -8.32
CA TYR A 93 14.93 6.12 -7.32
C TYR A 93 15.41 6.76 -6.02
N GLY A 94 16.36 7.70 -6.10
CA GLY A 94 16.89 8.40 -4.94
C GLY A 94 15.81 9.15 -4.14
N PHE A 95 14.87 9.80 -4.83
CA PHE A 95 13.75 10.48 -4.18
C PHE A 95 12.80 9.48 -3.48
N LEU A 96 12.38 8.42 -4.15
CA LEU A 96 11.45 7.44 -3.58
C LEU A 96 12.07 6.65 -2.42
N SER A 97 13.37 6.35 -2.50
CA SER A 97 14.11 5.71 -1.41
C SER A 97 14.17 6.61 -0.17
N ARG A 98 14.47 7.91 -0.35
CA ARG A 98 14.42 8.89 0.75
C ARG A 98 13.01 9.08 1.30
N LEU A 99 12.00 9.07 0.43
CA LEU A 99 10.60 9.21 0.84
C LEU A 99 10.15 8.05 1.73
N SER A 100 10.43 6.81 1.36
CA SER A 100 10.11 5.65 2.21
C SER A 100 10.88 5.68 3.53
N GLY A 101 12.17 6.04 3.51
CA GLY A 101 12.97 6.23 4.72
C GLY A 101 12.47 7.35 5.63
N TYR A 102 11.81 8.37 5.10
CA TYR A 102 11.25 9.48 5.87
C TYR A 102 9.84 9.17 6.40
N ILE A 103 9.00 8.49 5.62
CA ILE A 103 7.60 8.18 5.97
C ILE A 103 7.53 7.21 7.16
N ILE A 104 8.35 6.16 7.18
CA ILE A 104 8.29 5.14 8.24
C ILE A 104 8.52 5.76 9.63
N PRO A 105 9.61 6.51 9.89
CA PRO A 105 9.80 7.18 11.17
C PRO A 105 8.71 8.21 11.47
N SER A 106 8.21 8.93 10.46
CA SER A 106 7.15 9.92 10.64
C SER A 106 5.85 9.26 11.14
N ILE A 107 5.48 8.11 10.58
CA ILE A 107 4.31 7.35 11.04
C ILE A 107 4.56 6.78 12.44
N ILE A 108 5.72 6.18 12.72
CA ILE A 108 6.05 5.64 14.06
C ILE A 108 5.98 6.76 15.10
N ASN A 109 6.54 7.92 14.82
CA ASN A 109 6.51 9.06 15.73
C ASN A 109 5.09 9.58 15.99
N ALA A 110 4.24 9.64 14.95
CA ALA A 110 2.86 10.08 15.08
C ALA A 110 2.00 9.10 15.92
N TYR A 111 2.38 7.81 15.96
CA TYR A 111 1.64 6.74 16.64
C TYR A 111 2.49 6.01 17.68
N ARG A 112 3.28 6.76 18.47
CA ARG A 112 4.09 6.21 19.56
C ARG A 112 3.25 5.37 20.52
N GLY A 113 3.78 4.18 20.87
CA GLY A 113 3.09 3.22 21.74
C GLY A 113 2.04 2.36 21.03
N ILE A 114 1.64 2.70 19.80
CA ILE A 114 0.72 1.89 18.97
C ILE A 114 1.50 1.15 17.89
N LEU A 115 2.34 1.85 17.14
CA LEU A 115 3.12 1.28 16.03
C LEU A 115 4.61 1.22 16.35
N THR A 116 5.25 0.18 15.85
CA THR A 116 6.69 -0.06 15.86
C THR A 116 7.16 -0.43 14.46
N ILE A 117 8.46 -0.61 14.25
CA ILE A 117 9.00 -1.06 12.96
C ILE A 117 8.41 -2.40 12.50
N ASN A 118 7.98 -3.26 13.43
CA ASN A 118 7.36 -4.55 13.12
C ASN A 118 5.98 -4.44 12.45
N ASN A 119 5.36 -3.27 12.48
CA ASN A 119 4.11 -2.97 11.78
C ASN A 119 4.33 -2.63 10.30
N PHE A 120 5.57 -2.59 9.82
CA PHE A 120 5.90 -2.23 8.44
C PHE A 120 6.45 -3.42 7.66
N LYS A 121 6.08 -3.48 6.39
CA LYS A 121 6.66 -4.38 5.39
C LYS A 121 7.05 -3.58 4.15
N LEU A 122 8.24 -3.84 3.63
CA LEU A 122 8.67 -3.37 2.32
C LEU A 122 8.56 -4.53 1.33
N LEU A 123 7.76 -4.38 0.28
CA LEU A 123 7.58 -5.41 -0.74
C LEU A 123 7.92 -4.87 -2.13
N TYR A 124 8.70 -5.63 -2.87
CA TYR A 124 8.90 -5.34 -4.30
C TYR A 124 7.60 -5.54 -5.08
N PRO A 125 7.35 -4.77 -6.15
CA PRO A 125 6.16 -4.90 -7.00
C PRO A 125 5.92 -6.33 -7.48
N SER A 126 6.97 -7.01 -7.93
CA SER A 126 6.86 -8.40 -8.39
C SER A 126 6.48 -9.37 -7.28
N THR A 127 6.95 -9.14 -6.05
CA THR A 127 6.64 -9.94 -4.88
C THR A 127 5.19 -9.73 -4.44
N SER A 128 4.73 -8.48 -4.34
CA SER A 128 3.35 -8.17 -3.97
C SER A 128 2.34 -8.79 -4.95
N LYS A 129 2.61 -8.71 -6.25
CA LYS A 129 1.79 -9.32 -7.29
C LYS A 129 1.73 -10.84 -7.16
N LYS A 130 2.86 -11.52 -6.96
CA LYS A 130 2.90 -12.97 -6.74
C LYS A 130 2.12 -13.40 -5.51
N LEU A 131 2.21 -12.67 -4.41
CA LEU A 131 1.49 -12.98 -3.18
C LEU A 131 -0.03 -12.95 -3.36
N VAL A 132 -0.55 -12.03 -4.16
CA VAL A 132 -1.99 -11.99 -4.47
C VAL A 132 -2.41 -12.97 -5.58
N GLY A 133 -1.48 -13.67 -6.22
CA GLY A 133 -1.75 -14.68 -7.27
C GLY A 133 -1.64 -14.15 -8.69
N LEU A 134 -1.12 -12.95 -8.88
CA LEU A 134 -0.76 -12.42 -10.20
C LEU A 134 0.64 -12.93 -10.64
N LYS A 135 0.95 -12.82 -11.93
CA LYS A 135 2.33 -12.98 -12.41
C LYS A 135 3.18 -11.83 -11.88
N GLY A 136 4.44 -12.09 -11.51
CA GLY A 136 5.34 -11.06 -10.98
C GLY A 136 5.63 -9.91 -11.98
N ASN A 137 5.55 -10.18 -13.27
CA ASN A 137 5.66 -9.22 -14.37
C ASN A 137 4.30 -8.71 -14.88
N ALA A 138 3.21 -8.96 -14.17
CA ALA A 138 1.88 -8.46 -14.50
C ALA A 138 1.92 -6.95 -14.77
N ASN A 139 1.24 -6.50 -15.81
CA ASN A 139 1.19 -5.10 -16.19
C ASN A 139 0.17 -4.31 -15.36
N LYS A 140 0.03 -3.01 -15.65
CA LYS A 140 -0.89 -2.13 -14.93
C LYS A 140 -2.36 -2.52 -15.14
N GLN A 141 -2.72 -2.97 -16.33
CA GLN A 141 -4.07 -3.42 -16.63
C GLN A 141 -4.42 -4.69 -15.86
N ASP A 142 -3.45 -5.61 -15.69
CA ASP A 142 -3.64 -6.82 -14.90
C ASP A 142 -3.92 -6.49 -13.42
N SER A 143 -3.22 -5.48 -12.86
CA SER A 143 -3.48 -4.98 -11.50
C SER A 143 -4.91 -4.43 -11.37
N VAL A 144 -5.35 -3.63 -12.34
CA VAL A 144 -6.71 -3.06 -12.37
C VAL A 144 -7.76 -4.17 -12.49
N ASN A 145 -7.58 -5.10 -13.42
CA ASN A 145 -8.48 -6.22 -13.61
C ASN A 145 -8.60 -7.11 -12.36
N TYR A 146 -7.45 -7.37 -11.71
CA TYR A 146 -7.44 -8.13 -10.46
C TYR A 146 -8.28 -7.44 -9.37
N VAL A 147 -8.07 -6.15 -9.15
CA VAL A 147 -8.80 -5.40 -8.12
C VAL A 147 -10.30 -5.35 -8.44
N ASN A 148 -10.67 -5.12 -9.70
CA ASN A 148 -12.09 -5.14 -10.13
C ASN A 148 -12.73 -6.52 -9.90
N ASN A 149 -12.00 -7.62 -10.16
CA ASN A 149 -12.51 -8.97 -9.96
C ASN A 149 -12.76 -9.33 -8.49
N ILE A 150 -11.96 -8.80 -7.56
CA ILE A 150 -12.15 -9.05 -6.13
C ILE A 150 -13.17 -8.13 -5.47
N ILE A 151 -13.52 -7.00 -6.10
CA ILE A 151 -14.51 -6.06 -5.58
C ILE A 151 -15.90 -6.65 -5.74
N ASN A 152 -16.63 -6.77 -4.62
CA ASN A 152 -18.03 -7.21 -4.62
C ASN A 152 -18.98 -6.02 -4.70
N ASN A 153 -18.80 -5.17 -5.71
CA ASN A 153 -19.65 -4.01 -5.93
C ASN A 153 -19.73 -3.66 -7.42
N LYS A 154 -20.85 -3.98 -8.05
CA LYS A 154 -21.10 -3.72 -9.49
C LYS A 154 -21.08 -2.24 -9.88
N ARG A 155 -21.18 -1.31 -8.92
CA ARG A 155 -21.18 0.15 -9.17
C ARG A 155 -19.79 0.78 -9.10
N LEU A 156 -18.79 0.04 -8.65
CA LEU A 156 -17.41 0.52 -8.56
C LEU A 156 -16.53 -0.25 -9.52
N GLU A 157 -15.96 0.46 -10.47
CA GLU A 157 -14.99 -0.05 -11.42
C GLU A 157 -13.75 0.87 -11.44
N PHE A 158 -12.59 0.30 -11.23
CA PHE A 158 -11.33 1.02 -11.43
C PHE A 158 -10.93 0.97 -12.91
N LYS A 159 -10.38 2.09 -13.39
CA LYS A 159 -9.81 2.23 -14.74
C LYS A 159 -8.31 2.34 -14.65
N LEU A 160 -7.62 2.27 -15.77
CA LEU A 160 -6.15 2.34 -15.83
C LEU A 160 -5.58 3.62 -15.19
N ILE A 161 -6.32 4.73 -15.21
CA ILE A 161 -5.95 5.97 -14.52
C ILE A 161 -5.86 5.82 -12.99
N HIS A 162 -6.46 4.76 -12.44
CA HIS A 162 -6.44 4.44 -11.00
C HIS A 162 -5.40 3.35 -10.66
N ASN A 163 -4.44 3.07 -11.53
CA ASN A 163 -3.48 1.95 -11.35
C ASN A 163 -2.72 2.04 -10.02
N ASN A 164 -2.29 3.22 -9.61
CA ASN A 164 -1.61 3.43 -8.32
C ASN A 164 -2.49 3.10 -7.11
N ILE A 165 -3.80 3.31 -7.20
CA ILE A 165 -4.76 2.87 -6.17
C ILE A 165 -4.84 1.34 -6.16
N CYS A 166 -4.92 0.73 -7.34
CA CYS A 166 -4.96 -0.73 -7.47
C CYS A 166 -3.67 -1.38 -6.95
N ASP A 167 -2.50 -0.82 -7.25
CA ASP A 167 -1.22 -1.29 -6.73
C ASP A 167 -1.16 -1.13 -5.19
N ALA A 168 -1.72 -0.05 -4.63
CA ALA A 168 -1.84 0.11 -3.18
C ALA A 168 -2.80 -0.94 -2.55
N VAL A 169 -3.92 -1.29 -3.20
CA VAL A 169 -4.81 -2.39 -2.75
C VAL A 169 -4.05 -3.72 -2.75
N ILE A 170 -3.29 -4.00 -3.82
CA ILE A 170 -2.46 -5.21 -3.94
C ILE A 170 -1.41 -5.25 -2.82
N LEU A 171 -0.74 -4.14 -2.52
CA LEU A 171 0.24 -4.04 -1.42
C LEU A 171 -0.41 -4.32 -0.07
N ALA A 172 -1.57 -3.73 0.23
CA ALA A 172 -2.28 -3.97 1.47
C ALA A 172 -2.62 -5.46 1.66
N LEU A 173 -3.17 -6.10 0.62
CA LEU A 173 -3.51 -7.53 0.64
C LEU A 173 -2.25 -8.40 0.76
N ALA A 174 -1.23 -8.14 -0.05
CA ALA A 174 0.03 -8.90 -0.03
C ALA A 174 0.73 -8.84 1.32
N GLY A 175 0.70 -7.68 1.99
CA GLY A 175 1.22 -7.53 3.34
C GLY A 175 0.46 -8.37 4.36
N GLY A 176 -0.85 -8.48 4.19
CA GLY A 176 -1.75 -9.22 5.08
C GLY A 176 -1.73 -10.73 4.88
N PHE A 177 -1.34 -11.23 3.70
CA PHE A 177 -1.22 -12.67 3.49
C PHE A 177 -0.05 -13.22 4.31
N ASP A 178 -0.30 -14.29 5.04
CA ASP A 178 0.77 -15.06 5.66
C ASP A 178 1.59 -15.69 4.53
N LYS A 179 2.91 -15.59 4.61
CA LYS A 179 3.77 -16.43 3.79
C LYS A 179 3.37 -17.86 4.15
N GLU A 180 2.87 -18.63 3.19
CA GLU A 180 2.88 -20.09 3.35
C GLU A 180 4.33 -20.45 3.68
N VAL A 181 4.56 -20.82 4.93
CA VAL A 181 5.81 -21.44 5.33
C VAL A 181 5.81 -22.74 4.55
N LYS A 182 6.51 -22.77 3.40
CA LYS A 182 6.87 -24.04 2.79
C LYS A 182 7.66 -24.77 3.89
N LYS A 183 7.00 -25.70 4.55
CA LYS A 183 7.69 -26.68 5.35
C LYS A 183 8.59 -27.43 4.37
N CYS A 184 9.88 -27.11 4.45
CA CYS A 184 10.91 -27.98 3.85
C CYS A 184 10.90 -29.31 4.55
#